data_8af47a942f5656bce12581c2c6addbfb
#
_entry.id   8af47a942f5656bce12581c2c6addbfb
#
_cell.length_a   1.000
_cell.length_b   1.000
_cell.length_c   1.000
_cell.angle_alpha   90.00
_cell.angle_beta   90.00
_cell.angle_gamma   90.00
#
_symmetry.space_group_name_H-M   'P 1'
#
loop_
_entity.id
_entity.type
_entity.pdbx_description
1 polymer ?
#
loop_
_entity_poly.entity_id
_entity_poly.type
_entity_poly.pdbx_seq_one_letter_code
_entity_poly.pdbx_strand_id
1 'polypeptide(L)'
;MFTIDDLADRLGGYLPPDEIQQVKRAFYYAEQAHDGQRRRSGEPYVTHPLAVANILANMHMDHQSLMAAMLHDVIEDTGVSKKALVAQFGKPVAELVDGVSKLTQITFEDKAVAQAENFQKMVLAMSRDIRVIIVKLADRLHNMRTLGALRPDKKRRIARETLEIYARIAGRLGINTIRVELEDLSFQAIHPMRAERIKRAVAKARGHRRSAMREIQSSLQKSLDEDGLNGTVIGRQKHLLSIYKKMRDPVSYTHLTLPTIYS
;
A
#
# COMPACT_ATOMS: atom_id res chain seq x y z
N MET A 1 19.91 -4.83 3.01
CA MET A 1 18.97 -4.71 1.88
C MET A 1 18.01 -5.87 2.01
N PHE A 2 16.71 -5.68 1.86
CA PHE A 2 15.72 -6.76 1.96
C PHE A 2 15.88 -7.71 0.78
N THR A 3 15.97 -9.02 1.04
CA THR A 3 16.28 -10.07 0.06
C THR A 3 15.08 -11.00 -0.14
N ILE A 4 15.18 -11.88 -1.16
CA ILE A 4 14.18 -12.93 -1.38
C ILE A 4 14.18 -13.96 -0.23
N ASP A 5 15.32 -14.17 0.43
CA ASP A 5 15.40 -15.07 1.57
C ASP A 5 14.74 -14.48 2.80
N ASP A 6 14.89 -13.17 3.06
CA ASP A 6 14.14 -12.47 4.12
C ASP A 6 12.62 -12.56 3.89
N LEU A 7 12.17 -12.51 2.62
CA LEU A 7 10.77 -12.72 2.29
C LEU A 7 10.36 -14.17 2.55
N ALA A 8 11.15 -15.14 2.09
CA ALA A 8 10.88 -16.56 2.26
C ALA A 8 10.73 -16.96 3.74
N ASP A 9 11.61 -16.45 4.60
CA ASP A 9 11.54 -16.68 6.05
C ASP A 9 10.20 -16.17 6.62
N ARG A 10 9.75 -14.99 6.18
CA ARG A 10 8.45 -14.45 6.56
C ARG A 10 7.28 -15.32 6.07
N LEU A 11 7.34 -15.78 4.82
CA LEU A 11 6.32 -16.63 4.21
C LEU A 11 6.20 -17.97 4.94
N GLY A 12 7.30 -18.49 5.48
CA GLY A 12 7.35 -19.72 6.29
C GLY A 12 6.43 -19.71 7.51
N GLY A 13 5.98 -18.53 7.94
CA GLY A 13 4.99 -18.39 9.01
C GLY A 13 3.55 -18.79 8.61
N TYR A 14 3.23 -18.91 7.30
CA TYR A 14 1.85 -19.19 6.85
C TYR A 14 1.71 -19.91 5.51
N LEU A 15 2.77 -20.06 4.72
CA LEU A 15 2.76 -20.82 3.46
C LEU A 15 3.59 -22.11 3.58
N PRO A 16 3.19 -23.18 2.89
CA PRO A 16 3.97 -24.41 2.81
C PRO A 16 5.25 -24.20 1.96
N PRO A 17 6.29 -25.02 2.18
CA PRO A 17 7.60 -24.86 1.54
C PRO A 17 7.57 -24.90 0.01
N ASP A 18 6.71 -25.72 -0.60
CA ASP A 18 6.54 -25.84 -2.04
C ASP A 18 5.99 -24.54 -2.67
N GLU A 19 5.05 -23.89 -2.02
CA GLU A 19 4.51 -22.61 -2.46
C GLU A 19 5.57 -21.49 -2.34
N ILE A 20 6.38 -21.51 -1.28
CA ILE A 20 7.51 -20.58 -1.11
C ILE A 20 8.52 -20.74 -2.26
N GLN A 21 8.82 -21.97 -2.66
CA GLN A 21 9.70 -22.22 -3.79
C GLN A 21 9.13 -21.68 -5.11
N GLN A 22 7.82 -21.75 -5.31
CA GLN A 22 7.18 -21.14 -6.48
C GLN A 22 7.32 -19.61 -6.48
N VAL A 23 7.17 -18.94 -5.32
CA VAL A 23 7.41 -17.50 -5.18
C VAL A 23 8.88 -17.14 -5.47
N LYS A 24 9.86 -17.91 -4.95
CA LYS A 24 11.28 -17.73 -5.28
C LYS A 24 11.54 -17.89 -6.78
N ARG A 25 10.94 -18.89 -7.41
CA ARG A 25 11.05 -19.09 -8.85
C ARG A 25 10.52 -17.88 -9.64
N ALA A 26 9.40 -17.30 -9.23
CA ALA A 26 8.85 -16.10 -9.86
C ALA A 26 9.79 -14.90 -9.70
N PHE A 27 10.43 -14.75 -8.53
CA PHE A 27 11.43 -13.71 -8.30
C PHE A 27 12.61 -13.83 -9.24
N TYR A 28 13.25 -15.00 -9.34
CA TYR A 28 14.42 -15.20 -10.22
C TYR A 28 14.06 -15.04 -11.69
N TYR A 29 12.85 -15.43 -12.09
CA TYR A 29 12.36 -15.19 -13.44
C TYR A 29 12.21 -13.68 -13.73
N ALA A 30 11.62 -12.92 -12.80
CA ALA A 30 11.49 -11.47 -12.93
C ALA A 30 12.88 -10.78 -12.92
N GLU A 31 13.80 -11.22 -12.08
CA GLU A 31 15.18 -10.71 -12.03
C GLU A 31 15.89 -10.89 -13.38
N GLN A 32 15.81 -12.08 -13.96
CA GLN A 32 16.38 -12.37 -15.27
C GLN A 32 15.69 -11.58 -16.39
N ALA A 33 14.37 -11.45 -16.34
CA ALA A 33 13.61 -10.71 -17.36
C ALA A 33 13.93 -9.21 -17.35
N HIS A 34 14.24 -8.64 -16.18
CA HIS A 34 14.62 -7.23 -15.98
C HIS A 34 16.15 -7.03 -15.89
N ASP A 35 16.95 -7.98 -16.36
CA ASP A 35 18.41 -7.87 -16.28
C ASP A 35 18.91 -6.57 -16.92
N GLY A 36 19.84 -5.90 -16.23
CA GLY A 36 20.38 -4.60 -16.65
C GLY A 36 19.45 -3.41 -16.45
N GLN A 37 18.17 -3.60 -16.14
CA GLN A 37 17.22 -2.50 -15.88
C GLN A 37 17.44 -1.92 -14.47
N ARG A 38 17.35 -0.58 -14.38
CA ARG A 38 17.45 0.15 -13.12
C ARG A 38 16.29 1.10 -12.92
N ARG A 39 15.89 1.27 -11.68
CA ARG A 39 14.94 2.31 -11.27
C ARG A 39 15.60 3.70 -11.38
N ARG A 40 14.76 4.75 -11.38
CA ARG A 40 15.26 6.15 -11.35
C ARG A 40 16.07 6.48 -10.10
N SER A 41 15.91 5.73 -9.02
CA SER A 41 16.72 5.79 -7.80
C SER A 41 18.12 5.17 -7.96
N GLY A 42 18.39 4.46 -9.09
CA GLY A 42 19.64 3.76 -9.37
C GLY A 42 19.68 2.30 -8.91
N GLU A 43 18.70 1.84 -8.17
CA GLU A 43 18.61 0.44 -7.70
C GLU A 43 18.24 -0.52 -8.83
N PRO A 44 18.62 -1.82 -8.75
CA PRO A 44 18.15 -2.85 -9.68
C PRO A 44 16.61 -2.88 -9.69
N TYR A 45 16.03 -3.08 -10.88
CA TYR A 45 14.57 -3.02 -11.03
C TYR A 45 13.84 -4.03 -10.15
N VAL A 46 14.39 -5.25 -9.99
CA VAL A 46 13.80 -6.35 -9.21
C VAL A 46 13.53 -6.01 -7.74
N THR A 47 14.16 -4.96 -7.21
CA THR A 47 13.89 -4.48 -5.84
C THR A 47 12.45 -4.00 -5.66
N HIS A 48 11.82 -3.51 -6.74
CA HIS A 48 10.44 -3.07 -6.71
C HIS A 48 9.44 -4.23 -6.58
N PRO A 49 9.41 -5.23 -7.49
CA PRO A 49 8.56 -6.40 -7.33
C PRO A 49 8.71 -7.09 -5.97
N LEU A 50 9.95 -7.22 -5.49
CA LEU A 50 10.21 -7.79 -4.18
C LEU A 50 9.57 -6.99 -3.04
N ALA A 51 9.64 -5.65 -3.09
CA ALA A 51 9.00 -4.80 -2.10
C ALA A 51 7.47 -4.86 -2.19
N VAL A 52 6.89 -4.98 -3.39
CA VAL A 52 5.45 -5.16 -3.59
C VAL A 52 5.00 -6.49 -2.99
N ALA A 53 5.71 -7.59 -3.26
CA ALA A 53 5.43 -8.89 -2.68
C ALA A 53 5.53 -8.86 -1.14
N ASN A 54 6.50 -8.13 -0.59
CA ASN A 54 6.63 -7.96 0.86
C ASN A 54 5.44 -7.22 1.49
N ILE A 55 4.84 -6.25 0.79
CA ILE A 55 3.60 -5.58 1.23
C ILE A 55 2.46 -6.60 1.29
N LEU A 56 2.33 -7.45 0.28
CA LEU A 56 1.30 -8.50 0.22
C LEU A 56 1.53 -9.60 1.26
N ALA A 57 2.79 -9.97 1.54
CA ALA A 57 3.14 -10.92 2.59
C ALA A 57 2.70 -10.44 3.98
N ASN A 58 2.78 -9.13 4.26
CA ASN A 58 2.26 -8.54 5.49
C ASN A 58 0.72 -8.62 5.60
N MET A 59 0.03 -8.88 4.49
CA MET A 59 -1.41 -9.10 4.44
C MET A 59 -1.77 -10.59 4.38
N HIS A 60 -0.79 -11.49 4.53
CA HIS A 60 -0.92 -12.94 4.41
C HIS A 60 -1.61 -13.39 3.11
N MET A 61 -1.23 -12.75 1.99
CA MET A 61 -1.77 -13.11 0.67
C MET A 61 -1.21 -14.46 0.20
N ASP A 62 -2.00 -15.15 -0.62
CA ASP A 62 -1.66 -16.44 -1.21
C ASP A 62 -0.44 -16.38 -2.16
N HIS A 63 0.18 -17.54 -2.41
CA HIS A 63 1.38 -17.64 -3.23
C HIS A 63 1.19 -17.15 -4.68
N GLN A 64 -0.02 -17.31 -5.27
CA GLN A 64 -0.30 -16.83 -6.63
C GLN A 64 -0.31 -15.30 -6.69
N SER A 65 -0.86 -14.64 -5.67
CA SER A 65 -0.80 -13.18 -5.53
C SER A 65 0.63 -12.68 -5.38
N LEU A 66 1.46 -13.38 -4.61
CA LEU A 66 2.88 -13.05 -4.43
C LEU A 66 3.67 -13.25 -5.72
N MET A 67 3.43 -14.36 -6.44
CA MET A 67 4.02 -14.57 -7.78
C MET A 67 3.57 -13.48 -8.77
N ALA A 68 2.29 -13.12 -8.76
CA ALA A 68 1.78 -12.04 -9.61
C ALA A 68 2.43 -10.70 -9.27
N ALA A 69 2.70 -10.41 -7.99
CA ALA A 69 3.45 -9.24 -7.57
C ALA A 69 4.90 -9.24 -8.07
N MET A 70 5.57 -10.40 -8.10
CA MET A 70 6.91 -10.50 -8.67
C MET A 70 6.95 -10.26 -10.17
N LEU A 71 5.89 -10.65 -10.88
CA LEU A 71 5.83 -10.69 -12.34
C LEU A 71 5.03 -9.54 -12.97
N HIS A 72 4.45 -8.61 -12.16
CA HIS A 72 3.42 -7.68 -12.62
C HIS A 72 3.85 -6.74 -13.75
N ASP A 73 5.14 -6.37 -13.82
CA ASP A 73 5.69 -5.50 -14.84
C ASP A 73 6.38 -6.26 -15.99
N VAL A 74 6.56 -7.59 -15.86
CA VAL A 74 7.31 -8.40 -16.84
C VAL A 74 6.70 -8.34 -18.23
N ILE A 75 5.36 -8.34 -18.34
CA ILE A 75 4.69 -8.24 -19.66
C ILE A 75 4.90 -6.86 -20.30
N GLU A 76 4.85 -5.79 -19.47
CA GLU A 76 4.90 -4.41 -20.00
C GLU A 76 6.34 -3.99 -20.33
N ASP A 77 7.29 -4.35 -19.49
CA ASP A 77 8.64 -3.79 -19.51
C ASP A 77 9.68 -4.68 -20.20
N THR A 78 9.39 -5.98 -20.43
CA THR A 78 10.41 -6.93 -20.94
C THR A 78 10.02 -7.66 -22.23
N GLY A 79 8.82 -7.46 -22.75
CA GLY A 79 8.35 -8.13 -23.96
C GLY A 79 8.01 -9.63 -23.78
N VAL A 80 8.01 -10.14 -22.56
CA VAL A 80 7.56 -11.51 -22.24
C VAL A 80 6.06 -11.62 -22.51
N SER A 81 5.66 -12.61 -23.29
CA SER A 81 4.25 -12.80 -23.62
C SER A 81 3.45 -13.45 -22.49
N LYS A 82 2.15 -13.16 -22.42
CA LYS A 82 1.23 -13.86 -21.49
C LYS A 82 1.28 -15.39 -21.66
N LYS A 83 1.46 -15.88 -22.92
CA LYS A 83 1.60 -17.33 -23.19
C LYS A 83 2.82 -17.94 -22.51
N ALA A 84 3.94 -17.22 -22.48
CA ALA A 84 5.15 -17.66 -21.78
C ALA A 84 4.90 -17.77 -20.26
N LEU A 85 4.20 -16.78 -19.68
CA LEU A 85 3.84 -16.84 -18.26
C LEU A 85 2.87 -17.99 -17.95
N VAL A 86 1.91 -18.29 -18.81
CA VAL A 86 1.01 -19.45 -18.66
C VAL A 86 1.82 -20.74 -18.64
N ALA A 87 2.79 -20.90 -19.54
CA ALA A 87 3.63 -22.10 -19.61
C ALA A 87 4.53 -22.28 -18.37
N GLN A 88 4.99 -21.16 -17.79
CA GLN A 88 5.91 -21.18 -16.64
C GLN A 88 5.20 -21.23 -15.29
N PHE A 89 4.13 -20.47 -15.09
CA PHE A 89 3.51 -20.20 -13.80
C PHE A 89 2.03 -20.59 -13.74
N GLY A 90 1.50 -21.13 -14.84
CA GLY A 90 0.10 -21.52 -14.96
C GLY A 90 -0.84 -20.35 -15.28
N LYS A 91 -2.04 -20.73 -15.71
CA LYS A 91 -3.08 -19.78 -16.15
C LYS A 91 -3.50 -18.81 -15.04
N PRO A 92 -3.72 -19.21 -13.77
CA PRO A 92 -4.18 -18.29 -12.72
C PRO A 92 -3.21 -17.11 -12.49
N VAL A 93 -1.91 -17.38 -12.38
CA VAL A 93 -0.90 -16.33 -12.19
C VAL A 93 -0.80 -15.41 -13.40
N ALA A 94 -0.77 -15.98 -14.61
CA ALA A 94 -0.72 -15.19 -15.85
C ALA A 94 -1.95 -14.31 -16.04
N GLU A 95 -3.14 -14.73 -15.57
CA GLU A 95 -4.37 -13.93 -15.61
C GLU A 95 -4.32 -12.77 -14.60
N LEU A 96 -3.77 -13.00 -13.40
CA LEU A 96 -3.54 -11.93 -12.42
C LEU A 96 -2.57 -10.87 -12.97
N VAL A 97 -1.43 -11.29 -13.53
CA VAL A 97 -0.44 -10.39 -14.12
C VAL A 97 -1.06 -9.58 -15.27
N ASP A 98 -1.75 -10.22 -16.21
CA ASP A 98 -2.43 -9.54 -17.31
C ASP A 98 -3.50 -8.55 -16.83
N GLY A 99 -4.21 -8.89 -15.75
CA GLY A 99 -5.18 -8.01 -15.11
C GLY A 99 -4.52 -6.76 -14.52
N VAL A 100 -3.38 -6.91 -13.84
CA VAL A 100 -2.62 -5.78 -13.26
C VAL A 100 -2.07 -4.89 -14.36
N SER A 101 -1.48 -5.45 -15.42
CA SER A 101 -0.99 -4.72 -16.59
C SER A 101 -2.08 -3.89 -17.26
N LYS A 102 -3.25 -4.48 -17.50
CA LYS A 102 -4.39 -3.75 -18.08
C LYS A 102 -4.86 -2.57 -17.23
N LEU A 103 -4.78 -2.70 -15.90
CA LEU A 103 -5.08 -1.59 -15.00
C LEU A 103 -4.03 -0.47 -15.07
N THR A 104 -2.78 -0.79 -15.37
CA THR A 104 -1.70 0.19 -15.52
C THR A 104 -1.88 1.04 -16.77
N GLN A 105 -2.34 0.45 -17.87
CA GLN A 105 -2.53 1.12 -19.17
C GLN A 105 -3.72 2.09 -19.19
N ILE A 106 -4.52 2.18 -18.14
CA ILE A 106 -5.60 3.13 -18.01
C ILE A 106 -5.01 4.52 -17.77
N THR A 107 -4.90 5.34 -18.84
CA THR A 107 -4.42 6.73 -18.75
C THR A 107 -5.58 7.67 -18.41
N PHE A 108 -5.31 8.61 -17.49
CA PHE A 108 -6.31 9.57 -17.00
C PHE A 108 -6.18 10.89 -17.77
N GLU A 109 -6.59 10.93 -19.02
CA GLU A 109 -6.39 12.13 -19.88
C GLU A 109 -7.53 13.14 -19.87
N ASP A 110 -8.76 12.82 -19.42
CA ASP A 110 -9.83 13.84 -19.31
C ASP A 110 -10.71 13.68 -18.07
N LYS A 111 -10.96 14.86 -17.42
CA LYS A 111 -11.21 14.94 -15.97
C LYS A 111 -12.55 14.43 -15.41
N ALA A 112 -13.56 14.16 -16.20
CA ALA A 112 -14.87 13.73 -15.65
C ALA A 112 -15.37 12.42 -16.28
N VAL A 113 -15.33 12.28 -17.60
CA VAL A 113 -15.80 11.09 -18.31
C VAL A 113 -14.80 9.95 -18.14
N ALA A 114 -13.50 10.25 -18.26
CA ALA A 114 -12.43 9.27 -18.06
C ALA A 114 -12.37 8.70 -16.64
N GLN A 115 -12.73 9.46 -15.61
CA GLN A 115 -12.81 8.93 -14.24
C GLN A 115 -13.91 7.87 -14.10
N ALA A 116 -15.06 8.06 -14.71
CA ALA A 116 -16.16 7.10 -14.68
C ALA A 116 -15.83 5.82 -15.46
N GLU A 117 -15.29 5.95 -16.67
CA GLU A 117 -14.88 4.80 -17.50
C GLU A 117 -13.75 4.00 -16.85
N ASN A 118 -12.77 4.68 -16.28
CA ASN A 118 -11.65 4.05 -15.60
C ASN A 118 -12.09 3.34 -14.30
N PHE A 119 -13.03 3.94 -13.58
CA PHE A 119 -13.65 3.30 -12.43
C PHE A 119 -14.43 2.04 -12.86
N GLN A 120 -15.17 2.11 -13.97
CA GLN A 120 -15.89 0.97 -14.54
C GLN A 120 -14.95 -0.16 -14.98
N LYS A 121 -13.87 0.15 -15.69
CA LYS A 121 -12.83 -0.83 -16.07
C LYS A 121 -12.19 -1.48 -14.87
N MET A 122 -11.93 -0.70 -13.81
CA MET A 122 -11.40 -1.18 -12.57
C MET A 122 -12.38 -2.10 -11.82
N VAL A 123 -13.67 -1.75 -11.78
CA VAL A 123 -14.74 -2.60 -11.22
C VAL A 123 -14.86 -3.89 -12.01
N LEU A 124 -14.76 -3.84 -13.34
CA LEU A 124 -14.75 -5.02 -14.21
C LEU A 124 -13.54 -5.94 -13.96
N ALA A 125 -12.36 -5.39 -13.75
CA ALA A 125 -11.18 -6.19 -13.37
C ALA A 125 -11.36 -6.83 -11.99
N MET A 126 -11.89 -6.08 -11.01
CA MET A 126 -12.21 -6.57 -9.66
C MET A 126 -13.29 -7.66 -9.68
N SER A 127 -14.26 -7.60 -10.61
CA SER A 127 -15.32 -8.60 -10.73
C SER A 127 -14.82 -9.97 -11.18
N ARG A 128 -13.66 -10.02 -11.85
CA ARG A 128 -13.01 -11.27 -12.26
C ARG A 128 -12.17 -11.88 -11.15
N ASP A 129 -11.29 -11.09 -10.55
CA ASP A 129 -10.47 -11.49 -9.41
C ASP A 129 -10.04 -10.26 -8.61
N ILE A 130 -10.49 -10.17 -7.36
CA ILE A 130 -10.18 -9.05 -6.48
C ILE A 130 -8.68 -8.91 -6.18
N ARG A 131 -7.92 -10.01 -6.31
CA ARG A 131 -6.47 -10.00 -6.09
C ARG A 131 -5.74 -9.06 -7.03
N VAL A 132 -6.25 -8.85 -8.25
CA VAL A 132 -5.69 -7.88 -9.22
C VAL A 132 -5.60 -6.48 -8.63
N ILE A 133 -6.66 -5.99 -7.99
CA ILE A 133 -6.63 -4.65 -7.40
C ILE A 133 -5.79 -4.60 -6.12
N ILE A 134 -5.72 -5.70 -5.35
CA ILE A 134 -4.89 -5.77 -4.15
C ILE A 134 -3.41 -5.67 -4.53
N VAL A 135 -2.97 -6.41 -5.55
CA VAL A 135 -1.60 -6.31 -6.11
C VAL A 135 -1.34 -4.88 -6.60
N LYS A 136 -2.30 -4.28 -7.32
CA LYS A 136 -2.15 -2.89 -7.82
C LYS A 136 -2.08 -1.85 -6.70
N LEU A 137 -2.81 -2.05 -5.60
CA LEU A 137 -2.72 -1.19 -4.41
C LEU A 137 -1.35 -1.30 -3.73
N ALA A 138 -0.77 -2.51 -3.66
CA ALA A 138 0.56 -2.73 -3.12
C ALA A 138 1.65 -2.11 -4.01
N ASP A 139 1.54 -2.26 -5.34
CA ASP A 139 2.40 -1.56 -6.32
C ASP A 139 2.31 -0.04 -6.14
N ARG A 140 1.10 0.52 -6.12
CA ARG A 140 0.89 1.95 -5.92
C ARG A 140 1.48 2.43 -4.60
N LEU A 141 1.34 1.66 -3.52
CA LEU A 141 1.90 2.02 -2.22
C LEU A 141 3.43 2.07 -2.27
N HIS A 142 4.09 1.08 -2.88
CA HIS A 142 5.54 1.10 -3.03
C HIS A 142 5.99 2.28 -3.91
N ASN A 143 5.30 2.56 -5.01
CA ASN A 143 5.57 3.72 -5.85
C ASN A 143 5.42 5.04 -5.09
N MET A 144 4.43 5.15 -4.20
CA MET A 144 4.26 6.33 -3.34
C MET A 144 5.40 6.48 -2.31
N ARG A 145 5.90 5.40 -1.74
CA ARG A 145 7.06 5.40 -0.84
C ARG A 145 8.34 5.86 -1.54
N THR A 146 8.47 5.59 -2.83
CA THR A 146 9.66 5.88 -3.65
C THR A 146 9.52 7.12 -4.56
N LEU A 147 8.51 7.96 -4.36
CA LEU A 147 8.30 9.18 -5.15
C LEU A 147 9.47 10.17 -5.11
N GLY A 148 10.39 10.02 -4.15
CA GLY A 148 11.51 10.94 -3.91
C GLY A 148 12.35 11.28 -5.14
N ALA A 149 12.55 10.33 -6.04
CA ALA A 149 13.36 10.48 -7.26
C ALA A 149 12.66 11.24 -8.42
N LEU A 150 11.38 11.62 -8.29
CA LEU A 150 10.62 12.25 -9.36
C LEU A 150 10.62 13.77 -9.24
N ARG A 151 10.35 14.48 -10.37
CA ARG A 151 10.13 15.92 -10.40
C ARG A 151 8.88 16.32 -9.60
N PRO A 152 8.83 17.52 -9.01
CA PRO A 152 7.73 17.97 -8.14
C PRO A 152 6.35 17.97 -8.82
N ASP A 153 6.28 18.34 -10.08
CA ASP A 153 5.04 18.35 -10.88
C ASP A 153 4.48 16.92 -11.03
N LYS A 154 5.33 15.97 -11.38
CA LYS A 154 4.98 14.56 -11.52
C LYS A 154 4.58 13.94 -10.18
N LYS A 155 5.31 14.24 -9.10
CA LYS A 155 4.94 13.81 -7.74
C LYS A 155 3.52 14.23 -7.37
N ARG A 156 3.18 15.51 -7.58
CA ARG A 156 1.86 16.05 -7.24
C ARG A 156 0.74 15.41 -8.07
N ARG A 157 0.98 15.15 -9.36
CA ARG A 157 0.00 14.47 -10.22
C ARG A 157 -0.28 13.06 -9.73
N ILE A 158 0.76 12.25 -9.52
CA ILE A 158 0.64 10.88 -9.02
C ILE A 158 -0.03 10.85 -7.64
N ALA A 159 0.32 11.79 -6.76
CA ALA A 159 -0.26 11.87 -5.43
C ALA A 159 -1.75 12.23 -5.44
N ARG A 160 -2.20 13.13 -6.33
CA ARG A 160 -3.64 13.43 -6.50
C ARG A 160 -4.41 12.23 -7.00
N GLU A 161 -3.93 11.59 -8.06
CA GLU A 161 -4.51 10.36 -8.59
C GLU A 161 -4.62 9.28 -7.52
N THR A 162 -3.55 9.09 -6.74
CA THR A 162 -3.52 8.12 -5.63
C THR A 162 -4.57 8.45 -4.57
N LEU A 163 -4.71 9.70 -4.19
CA LEU A 163 -5.66 10.15 -3.17
C LEU A 163 -7.12 10.04 -3.66
N GLU A 164 -7.37 10.38 -4.92
CA GLU A 164 -8.71 10.43 -5.49
C GLU A 164 -9.26 9.05 -5.87
N ILE A 165 -8.39 8.12 -6.23
CA ILE A 165 -8.78 6.80 -6.73
C ILE A 165 -8.35 5.69 -5.79
N TYR A 166 -7.05 5.44 -5.67
CA TYR A 166 -6.52 4.25 -4.99
C TYR A 166 -6.80 4.23 -3.49
N ALA A 167 -6.67 5.37 -2.81
CA ALA A 167 -6.98 5.46 -1.39
C ALA A 167 -8.48 5.23 -1.11
N ARG A 168 -9.36 5.70 -2.00
CA ARG A 168 -10.80 5.45 -1.88
C ARG A 168 -11.16 3.98 -2.09
N ILE A 169 -10.51 3.32 -3.05
CA ILE A 169 -10.71 1.89 -3.30
C ILE A 169 -10.23 1.08 -2.10
N ALA A 170 -9.02 1.34 -1.61
CA ALA A 170 -8.51 0.69 -0.41
C ALA A 170 -9.47 0.85 0.79
N GLY A 171 -10.09 2.04 0.92
CA GLY A 171 -11.12 2.31 1.94
C GLY A 171 -12.39 1.47 1.76
N ARG A 172 -12.88 1.32 0.53
CA ARG A 172 -14.08 0.51 0.24
C ARG A 172 -13.84 -0.99 0.42
N LEU A 173 -12.61 -1.44 0.17
CA LEU A 173 -12.19 -2.83 0.40
C LEU A 173 -11.84 -3.11 1.88
N GLY A 174 -11.92 -2.12 2.77
CA GLY A 174 -11.58 -2.29 4.18
C GLY A 174 -10.07 -2.39 4.46
N ILE A 175 -9.20 -2.20 3.45
CA ILE A 175 -7.74 -2.29 3.59
C ILE A 175 -7.21 -0.97 4.19
N ASN A 176 -7.55 -0.74 5.46
CA ASN A 176 -7.29 0.53 6.14
C ASN A 176 -5.82 0.87 6.29
N THR A 177 -4.94 -0.12 6.44
CA THR A 177 -3.48 0.09 6.54
C THR A 177 -2.94 0.74 5.28
N ILE A 178 -3.24 0.17 4.10
CA ILE A 178 -2.83 0.73 2.80
C ILE A 178 -3.50 2.09 2.56
N ARG A 179 -4.82 2.20 2.81
CA ARG A 179 -5.55 3.45 2.63
C ARG A 179 -4.90 4.62 3.35
N VAL A 180 -4.64 4.44 4.62
CA VAL A 180 -4.09 5.48 5.49
C VAL A 180 -2.70 5.90 5.05
N GLU A 181 -1.85 4.95 4.71
CA GLU A 181 -0.50 5.24 4.25
C GLU A 181 -0.51 5.95 2.88
N LEU A 182 -1.37 5.52 1.95
CA LEU A 182 -1.57 6.22 0.67
C LEU A 182 -2.06 7.65 0.88
N GLU A 183 -3.02 7.88 1.79
CA GLU A 183 -3.54 9.20 2.14
C GLU A 183 -2.43 10.11 2.70
N ASP A 184 -1.63 9.62 3.64
CA ASP A 184 -0.57 10.40 4.28
C ASP A 184 0.59 10.70 3.32
N LEU A 185 1.04 9.74 2.53
CA LEU A 185 2.08 9.94 1.51
C LEU A 185 1.61 10.93 0.43
N SER A 186 0.36 10.81 -0.01
CA SER A 186 -0.23 11.75 -0.98
C SER A 186 -0.33 13.15 -0.41
N PHE A 187 -0.77 13.32 0.83
CA PHE A 187 -0.83 14.61 1.48
C PHE A 187 0.55 15.26 1.60
N GLN A 188 1.57 14.49 1.97
CA GLN A 188 2.95 14.97 2.04
C GLN A 188 3.48 15.42 0.67
N ALA A 189 3.15 14.71 -0.41
CA ALA A 189 3.60 15.05 -1.76
C ALA A 189 2.85 16.27 -2.33
N ILE A 190 1.56 16.44 -2.01
CA ILE A 190 0.74 17.57 -2.49
C ILE A 190 1.01 18.85 -1.68
N HIS A 191 1.14 18.73 -0.36
CA HIS A 191 1.26 19.83 0.59
C HIS A 191 2.47 19.69 1.53
N PRO A 192 3.72 19.65 1.04
CA PRO A 192 4.89 19.29 1.85
C PRO A 192 5.09 20.23 3.05
N MET A 193 4.94 21.53 2.86
CA MET A 193 5.11 22.51 3.96
C MET A 193 4.04 22.36 5.05
N ARG A 194 2.78 22.08 4.67
CA ARG A 194 1.70 21.85 5.63
C ARG A 194 1.89 20.57 6.40
N ALA A 195 2.26 19.50 5.69
CA ALA A 195 2.57 18.22 6.30
C ALA A 195 3.70 18.33 7.33
N GLU A 196 4.76 19.03 6.98
CA GLU A 196 5.90 19.25 7.88
C GLU A 196 5.51 20.06 9.13
N ARG A 197 4.72 21.13 8.97
CA ARG A 197 4.21 21.90 10.12
C ARG A 197 3.36 21.06 11.06
N ILE A 198 2.47 20.22 10.51
CA ILE A 198 1.63 19.31 11.31
C ILE A 198 2.50 18.28 12.02
N LYS A 199 3.48 17.66 11.32
CA LYS A 199 4.42 16.72 11.94
C LYS A 199 5.14 17.33 13.14
N ARG A 200 5.67 18.54 13.00
CA ARG A 200 6.36 19.26 14.10
C ARG A 200 5.43 19.57 15.26
N ALA A 201 4.23 20.07 14.98
CA ALA A 201 3.23 20.35 16.00
C ALA A 201 2.82 19.09 16.78
N VAL A 202 2.59 17.98 16.08
CA VAL A 202 2.27 16.68 16.68
C VAL A 202 3.45 16.17 17.52
N ALA A 203 4.68 16.27 17.02
CA ALA A 203 5.88 15.84 17.76
C ALA A 203 6.06 16.64 19.06
N LYS A 204 5.87 17.97 19.01
CA LYS A 204 5.91 18.85 20.20
C LYS A 204 4.82 18.48 21.20
N ALA A 205 3.59 18.29 20.76
CA ALA A 205 2.48 17.90 21.64
C ALA A 205 2.68 16.51 22.28
N ARG A 206 3.32 15.58 21.57
CA ARG A 206 3.64 14.23 22.08
C ARG A 206 4.67 14.24 23.21
N GLY A 207 5.70 15.08 23.09
CA GLY A 207 6.75 15.13 24.12
C GLY A 207 6.19 15.37 25.52
N HIS A 208 5.14 16.17 25.63
CA HIS A 208 4.50 16.53 26.91
C HIS A 208 3.41 15.54 27.40
N ARG A 209 2.96 14.61 26.56
CA ARG A 209 1.80 13.74 26.86
C ARG A 209 2.09 12.24 26.83
N ARG A 210 3.33 11.83 26.64
CA ARG A 210 3.69 10.40 26.52
C ARG A 210 3.40 9.61 27.81
N SER A 211 3.66 10.20 28.96
CA SER A 211 3.35 9.59 30.26
C SER A 211 1.83 9.47 30.46
N ALA A 212 1.09 10.56 30.27
CA ALA A 212 -0.36 10.57 30.40
C ALA A 212 -1.06 9.55 29.49
N MET A 213 -0.60 9.40 28.24
CA MET A 213 -1.15 8.39 27.32
C MET A 213 -0.89 6.96 27.80
N ARG A 214 0.29 6.68 28.38
CA ARG A 214 0.59 5.36 28.96
C ARG A 214 -0.25 5.09 30.20
N GLU A 215 -0.42 6.08 31.06
CA GLU A 215 -1.25 5.98 32.26
C GLU A 215 -2.71 5.69 31.90
N ILE A 216 -3.28 6.40 30.91
CA ILE A 216 -4.63 6.15 30.40
C ILE A 216 -4.74 4.74 29.82
N GLN A 217 -3.78 4.33 28.99
CA GLN A 217 -3.78 3.00 28.38
C GLN A 217 -3.70 1.90 29.44
N SER A 218 -2.81 2.06 30.42
CA SER A 218 -2.66 1.13 31.54
C SER A 218 -3.92 1.07 32.43
N SER A 219 -4.52 2.23 32.74
CA SER A 219 -5.74 2.30 33.54
C SER A 219 -6.92 1.63 32.83
N LEU A 220 -7.10 1.89 31.52
CA LEU A 220 -8.15 1.25 30.74
C LEU A 220 -7.94 -0.27 30.61
N GLN A 221 -6.69 -0.73 30.41
CA GLN A 221 -6.40 -2.16 30.35
C GLN A 221 -6.74 -2.82 31.69
N LYS A 222 -6.36 -2.20 32.80
CA LYS A 222 -6.66 -2.70 34.15
C LYS A 222 -8.18 -2.82 34.38
N SER A 223 -8.95 -1.81 33.98
CA SER A 223 -10.43 -1.87 34.10
C SER A 223 -11.02 -3.01 33.26
N LEU A 224 -10.52 -3.24 32.03
CA LEU A 224 -10.95 -4.38 31.22
C LEU A 224 -10.67 -5.72 31.88
N ASP A 225 -9.45 -5.85 32.45
CA ASP A 225 -9.01 -7.07 33.14
C ASP A 225 -9.85 -7.32 34.43
N GLU A 226 -10.17 -6.25 35.20
CA GLU A 226 -11.01 -6.31 36.39
C GLU A 226 -12.45 -6.69 36.08
N ASP A 227 -12.99 -6.23 34.95
CA ASP A 227 -14.34 -6.59 34.47
C ASP A 227 -14.39 -7.96 33.76
N GLY A 228 -13.28 -8.68 33.69
CA GLY A 228 -13.18 -10.01 33.04
C GLY A 228 -13.36 -9.97 31.50
N LEU A 229 -13.18 -8.80 30.88
CA LEU A 229 -13.33 -8.62 29.44
C LEU A 229 -12.00 -8.92 28.73
N ASN A 230 -12.01 -9.89 27.82
CA ASN A 230 -10.86 -10.19 26.97
C ASN A 230 -10.70 -9.11 25.90
N GLY A 231 -9.78 -8.19 26.11
CA GLY A 231 -9.50 -7.10 25.18
C GLY A 231 -8.11 -6.50 25.39
N THR A 232 -7.55 -5.91 24.35
CA THR A 232 -6.28 -5.19 24.43
C THR A 232 -6.47 -3.71 24.07
N VAL A 233 -6.08 -2.81 24.96
CA VAL A 233 -6.13 -1.36 24.72
C VAL A 233 -4.96 -0.94 23.86
N ILE A 234 -5.26 -0.47 22.63
CA ILE A 234 -4.25 0.00 21.67
C ILE A 234 -4.39 1.49 21.45
N GLY A 235 -3.36 2.24 21.82
CA GLY A 235 -3.25 3.67 21.49
C GLY A 235 -2.77 3.87 20.06
N ARG A 236 -3.53 4.59 19.20
CA ARG A 236 -3.08 4.96 17.86
C ARG A 236 -2.98 6.46 17.64
N GLN A 237 -2.03 6.86 16.82
CA GLN A 237 -1.91 8.24 16.38
C GLN A 237 -2.88 8.53 15.23
N LYS A 238 -3.54 9.69 15.27
CA LYS A 238 -4.27 10.20 14.09
C LYS A 238 -3.30 10.51 12.94
N HIS A 239 -3.72 10.18 11.73
CA HIS A 239 -2.97 10.38 10.50
C HIS A 239 -2.91 11.85 10.11
N LEU A 240 -1.85 12.26 9.41
CA LEU A 240 -1.60 13.66 9.06
C LEU A 240 -2.73 14.28 8.26
N LEU A 241 -3.24 13.56 7.25
CA LEU A 241 -4.36 14.05 6.44
C LEU A 241 -5.63 14.20 7.29
N SER A 242 -5.90 13.29 8.22
CA SER A 242 -7.06 13.37 9.12
C SER A 242 -6.97 14.60 10.05
N ILE A 243 -5.76 14.89 10.56
CA ILE A 243 -5.51 16.09 11.35
C ILE A 243 -5.73 17.34 10.49
N TYR A 244 -5.17 17.36 9.28
CA TYR A 244 -5.34 18.48 8.36
C TYR A 244 -6.79 18.76 8.00
N LYS A 245 -7.57 17.69 7.68
CA LYS A 245 -9.02 17.82 7.40
C LYS A 245 -9.76 18.43 8.57
N LYS A 246 -9.50 17.97 9.81
CA LYS A 246 -10.11 18.53 11.03
C LYS A 246 -9.72 20.00 11.27
N MET A 247 -8.46 20.39 10.99
CA MET A 247 -8.02 21.76 11.13
C MET A 247 -8.62 22.71 10.09
N ARG A 248 -9.02 22.19 8.92
CA ARG A 248 -9.63 23.00 7.85
C ARG A 248 -11.11 23.25 8.09
N ASP A 249 -11.78 22.36 8.79
CA ASP A 249 -13.20 22.48 9.12
C ASP A 249 -13.38 23.35 10.38
N PRO A 250 -14.00 24.54 10.27
CA PRO A 250 -14.11 25.49 11.39
C PRO A 250 -14.87 24.92 12.61
N VAL A 251 -15.77 23.99 12.40
CA VAL A 251 -16.54 23.32 13.48
C VAL A 251 -15.67 22.38 14.33
N SER A 252 -14.49 22.01 13.84
CA SER A 252 -13.67 20.94 14.42
C SER A 252 -12.65 21.42 15.46
N TYR A 253 -12.48 22.72 15.68
CA TYR A 253 -11.45 23.23 16.61
C TYR A 253 -11.73 22.90 18.08
N THR A 254 -12.98 22.72 18.46
CA THR A 254 -13.38 22.44 19.84
C THR A 254 -13.09 21.01 20.32
N HIS A 255 -12.83 20.07 19.40
CA HIS A 255 -12.63 18.64 19.72
C HIS A 255 -11.22 18.10 19.51
N LEU A 256 -10.24 18.95 19.21
CA LEU A 256 -8.83 18.53 19.02
C LEU A 256 -8.16 18.07 20.33
N THR A 257 -8.75 18.34 21.47
CA THR A 257 -8.19 18.06 22.80
C THR A 257 -8.76 16.83 23.48
N LEU A 258 -9.81 16.22 22.95
CA LEU A 258 -10.43 15.03 23.56
C LEU A 258 -9.93 13.74 22.92
N PRO A 259 -9.56 12.73 23.72
CA PRO A 259 -9.30 11.39 23.21
C PRO A 259 -10.61 10.83 22.62
N THR A 260 -10.56 10.32 21.41
CA THR A 260 -11.71 9.61 20.84
C THR A 260 -11.62 8.16 21.33
N ILE A 261 -12.47 7.82 22.26
CA ILE A 261 -12.70 6.44 22.69
C ILE A 261 -13.64 5.81 21.65
N TYR A 262 -13.21 4.73 21.05
CA TYR A 262 -14.06 3.87 20.23
C TYR A 262 -14.38 2.61 21.05
N SER A 263 -15.64 2.38 21.29
CA SER A 263 -16.20 1.10 21.73
C SER A 263 -16.22 0.11 20.58
#